data_c6a8b1bcadf4147b692a4965681c6df9
#
_entry.id   c6a8b1bcadf4147b692a4965681c6df9
#
_cell.length_a   1.000
_cell.length_b   1.000
_cell.length_c   1.000
_cell.angle_alpha   90.00
_cell.angle_beta   90.00
_cell.angle_gamma   90.00
#
_symmetry.space_group_name_H-M   'P 1'
#
loop_
_entity.id
_entity.type
_entity.pdbx_description
1 polymer ?
#
loop_
_entity_poly.entity_id
_entity_poly.type
_entity_poly.pdbx_seq_one_letter_code
_entity_poly.pdbx_strand_id
1 'polypeptide(L)'
;MAILHFFNVNTHIILFLKFVQKRIVKKILIYEEISQYATAYRYGASTIKNAHPHLKQNIILKLDIRHFFDHIIYPVVKEKVFPEEKYSEKNRILLSILCLY
;
A
#
# COMPACT_ATOMS: atom_id res chain seq x y z
N MET A 1 -12.90 -28.84 18.16
CA MET A 1 -13.42 -27.68 18.94
C MET A 1 -12.34 -26.61 19.15
N ALA A 2 -11.18 -26.94 19.71
CA ALA A 2 -10.09 -25.97 19.93
C ALA A 2 -9.54 -25.36 18.63
N ILE A 3 -9.43 -26.14 17.58
CA ILE A 3 -8.97 -25.67 16.27
C ILE A 3 -9.96 -24.67 15.65
N LEU A 4 -11.27 -24.94 15.73
CA LEU A 4 -12.30 -24.04 15.23
C LEU A 4 -12.31 -22.71 16.00
N HIS A 5 -12.12 -22.75 17.31
CA HIS A 5 -12.01 -21.53 18.13
C HIS A 5 -10.78 -20.71 17.75
N PHE A 6 -9.64 -21.36 17.55
CA PHE A 6 -8.41 -20.71 17.08
C PHE A 6 -8.60 -20.05 15.70
N PHE A 7 -9.24 -20.73 14.75
CA PHE A 7 -9.55 -20.15 13.44
C PHE A 7 -10.46 -18.93 13.55
N ASN A 8 -11.50 -18.99 14.39
CA ASN A 8 -12.40 -17.85 14.59
C ASN A 8 -11.66 -16.64 15.18
N VAL A 9 -10.81 -16.81 16.17
CA VAL A 9 -10.01 -15.74 16.77
C VAL A 9 -9.09 -15.13 15.73
N ASN A 10 -8.39 -15.94 14.94
CA ASN A 10 -7.52 -15.46 13.88
C ASN A 10 -8.30 -14.70 12.79
N THR A 11 -9.48 -15.19 12.42
CA THR A 11 -10.33 -14.52 11.45
C THR A 11 -10.78 -13.15 11.94
N HIS A 12 -11.17 -13.03 13.20
CA HIS A 12 -11.55 -11.75 13.81
C HIS A 12 -10.37 -10.77 13.86
N ILE A 13 -9.18 -11.22 14.20
CA ILE A 13 -7.96 -10.41 14.21
C ILE A 13 -7.65 -9.90 12.81
N ILE A 14 -7.70 -10.76 11.80
CA ILE A 14 -7.46 -10.40 10.39
C ILE A 14 -8.47 -9.38 9.91
N LEU A 15 -9.75 -9.55 10.20
CA LEU A 15 -10.81 -8.60 9.83
C LEU A 15 -10.61 -7.25 10.52
N PHE A 16 -10.23 -7.24 11.79
CA PHE A 16 -9.92 -6.01 12.52
C PHE A 16 -8.72 -5.28 11.90
N LEU A 17 -7.64 -6.00 11.58
CA LEU A 17 -6.48 -5.42 10.91
C LEU A 17 -6.81 -4.81 9.55
N LYS A 18 -7.61 -5.50 8.75
CA LYS A 18 -8.09 -4.96 7.47
C LYS A 18 -8.91 -3.69 7.66
N PHE A 19 -9.76 -3.66 8.68
CA PHE A 19 -10.53 -2.47 9.01
C PHE A 19 -9.61 -1.30 9.37
N VAL A 20 -8.62 -1.51 10.23
CA VAL A 20 -7.64 -0.49 10.62
C VAL A 20 -6.84 -0.02 9.41
N GLN A 21 -6.36 -0.91 8.57
CA GLN A 21 -5.62 -0.58 7.35
C GLN A 21 -6.45 0.28 6.39
N LYS A 22 -7.72 -0.05 6.19
CA LYS A 22 -8.63 0.78 5.39
C LYS A 22 -8.83 2.18 5.98
N ARG A 23 -8.88 2.29 7.30
CA ARG A 23 -8.97 3.59 7.98
C ARG A 23 -7.70 4.42 7.78
N ILE A 24 -6.53 3.80 7.85
CA ILE A 24 -5.25 4.46 7.57
C ILE A 24 -5.25 5.02 6.14
N VAL A 25 -5.65 4.23 5.16
CA VAL A 25 -5.74 4.69 3.76
C VAL A 25 -6.68 5.88 3.62
N LYS A 26 -7.87 5.81 4.20
CA LYS A 26 -8.90 6.86 4.05
C LYS A 26 -8.60 8.14 4.83
N LYS A 27 -7.92 8.05 5.97
CA LYS A 27 -7.75 9.18 6.88
C LYS A 27 -6.35 9.78 6.88
N ILE A 28 -5.36 9.02 6.47
CA ILE A 28 -3.96 9.44 6.50
C ILE A 28 -3.36 9.44 5.09
N LEU A 29 -3.32 8.30 4.44
CA LEU A 29 -2.62 8.14 3.15
C LEU A 29 -3.32 8.86 2.00
N ILE A 30 -4.61 9.15 2.10
CA ILE A 30 -5.33 9.87 1.04
C ILE A 30 -4.76 11.27 0.78
N TYR A 31 -4.10 11.87 1.77
CA TYR A 31 -3.49 13.19 1.65
C TYR A 31 -2.06 13.16 1.13
N GLU A 32 -1.49 11.97 0.92
CA GLU A 32 -0.15 11.84 0.37
C GLU A 32 -0.14 12.03 -1.14
N GLU A 33 0.90 12.68 -1.62
CA GLU A 33 1.08 12.87 -3.05
C GLU A 33 1.38 11.54 -3.75
N ILE A 34 0.71 11.32 -4.86
CA ILE A 34 0.91 10.13 -5.70
C ILE A 34 1.50 10.59 -7.03
N SER A 35 2.56 9.92 -7.49
CA SER A 35 3.16 10.21 -8.79
C SER A 35 2.09 10.18 -9.90
N GLN A 36 2.15 11.15 -10.82
CA GLN A 36 1.28 11.17 -12.00
C GLN A 36 1.45 9.93 -12.88
N TYR A 37 2.58 9.25 -12.78
CA TYR A 37 2.86 8.02 -13.53
C TYR A 37 2.27 6.76 -12.88
N ALA A 38 1.78 6.86 -11.66
CA ALA A 38 1.09 5.76 -10.97
C ALA A 38 -0.36 5.69 -11.45
N THR A 39 -0.66 4.76 -12.33
CA THR A 39 -1.97 4.62 -12.99
C THR A 39 -2.80 3.45 -12.47
N ALA A 40 -2.40 2.85 -11.35
CA ALA A 40 -3.11 1.75 -10.70
C ALA A 40 -3.36 2.06 -9.22
N TYR A 41 -4.35 1.40 -8.65
CA TYR A 41 -4.68 1.46 -7.22
C TYR A 41 -4.92 2.87 -6.66
N ARG A 42 -5.42 3.77 -7.48
CA ARG A 42 -5.75 5.14 -7.08
C ARG A 42 -7.09 5.56 -7.66
N TYR A 43 -7.70 6.58 -7.06
CA TYR A 43 -8.94 7.16 -7.58
C TYR A 43 -8.75 7.67 -9.01
N GLY A 44 -9.71 7.32 -9.88
CA GLY A 44 -9.65 7.71 -11.28
C GLY A 44 -8.69 6.92 -12.16
N ALA A 45 -8.00 5.90 -11.61
CA ALA A 45 -7.13 5.02 -12.38
C ALA A 45 -7.95 4.12 -13.31
N SER A 46 -7.42 3.85 -14.50
CA SER A 46 -8.02 2.91 -15.45
C SER A 46 -6.97 2.35 -16.40
N THR A 47 -7.30 1.21 -17.02
CA THR A 47 -6.46 0.61 -18.06
C THR A 47 -6.29 1.57 -19.25
N ILE A 48 -7.34 2.30 -19.60
CA ILE A 48 -7.32 3.29 -20.70
C ILE A 48 -6.33 4.41 -20.36
N LYS A 49 -6.36 4.95 -19.16
CA LYS A 49 -5.43 6.00 -18.73
C LYS A 49 -3.98 5.52 -18.70
N ASN A 50 -3.76 4.27 -18.37
CA ASN A 50 -2.43 3.67 -18.43
C ASN A 50 -1.94 3.53 -19.88
N ALA A 51 -2.80 3.13 -20.80
CA ALA A 51 -2.44 2.89 -22.18
C ALA A 51 -2.28 4.18 -23.00
N HIS A 52 -3.02 5.24 -22.68
CA HIS A 52 -3.12 6.45 -23.48
C HIS A 52 -1.77 7.12 -23.80
N PRO A 53 -0.80 7.27 -22.85
CA PRO A 53 0.50 7.88 -23.17
C PRO A 53 1.34 7.07 -24.16
N HIS A 54 1.02 5.80 -24.38
CA HIS A 54 1.77 4.90 -25.26
C HIS A 54 1.20 4.85 -26.69
N LEU A 55 0.09 5.55 -26.94
CA LEU A 55 -0.48 5.63 -28.28
C LEU A 55 0.48 6.31 -29.25
N LYS A 56 0.58 5.74 -30.46
CA LYS A 56 1.41 6.28 -31.55
C LYS A 56 2.91 6.40 -31.23
N GLN A 57 3.38 5.65 -30.25
CA GLN A 57 4.81 5.56 -29.95
C GLN A 57 5.48 4.47 -30.81
N ASN A 58 6.63 4.80 -31.37
CA ASN A 58 7.38 3.83 -32.20
C ASN A 58 8.00 2.72 -31.38
N ILE A 59 8.37 3.01 -30.14
CA ILE A 59 9.02 2.07 -29.24
C ILE A 59 8.36 2.11 -27.88
N ILE A 60 8.05 0.95 -27.32
CA ILE A 60 7.50 0.81 -25.97
C ILE A 60 8.40 -0.15 -25.19
N LEU A 61 8.92 0.30 -24.05
CA LEU A 61 9.68 -0.52 -23.13
C LEU A 61 8.76 -0.95 -21.97
N LYS A 62 8.62 -2.27 -21.79
CA LYS A 62 7.88 -2.84 -20.66
C LYS A 62 8.87 -3.47 -19.70
N LEU A 63 8.84 -3.01 -18.44
CA LEU A 63 9.66 -3.53 -17.36
C LEU A 63 8.76 -4.06 -16.25
N ASP A 64 9.20 -5.08 -15.57
CA ASP A 64 8.53 -5.63 -14.40
C ASP A 64 9.56 -5.85 -13.29
N ILE A 65 9.18 -5.51 -12.06
CA ILE A 65 10.05 -5.67 -10.90
C ILE A 65 9.80 -7.05 -10.28
N ARG A 66 10.81 -7.89 -10.34
CA ARG A 66 10.76 -9.24 -9.77
C ARG A 66 10.59 -9.14 -8.25
N HIS A 67 9.64 -9.90 -7.71
CA HIS A 67 9.37 -9.97 -6.27
C HIS A 67 9.13 -8.58 -5.65
N PHE A 68 8.35 -7.74 -6.31
CA PHE A 68 8.08 -6.36 -5.87
C PHE A 68 7.62 -6.29 -4.41
N PHE A 69 6.64 -7.11 -4.02
CA PHE A 69 6.11 -7.07 -2.65
C PHE A 69 7.11 -7.53 -1.60
N ASP A 70 8.03 -8.44 -1.95
CA ASP A 70 9.07 -8.91 -1.04
C ASP A 70 10.10 -7.83 -0.70
N HIS A 71 10.22 -6.81 -1.53
CA HIS A 71 11.10 -5.65 -1.32
C HIS A 71 10.43 -4.50 -0.57
N ILE A 72 9.13 -4.57 -0.34
CA ILE A 72 8.41 -3.58 0.49
C ILE A 72 8.52 -4.01 1.95
N ILE A 73 9.63 -3.67 2.57
CA ILE A 73 9.97 -4.06 3.94
C ILE A 73 9.81 -2.88 4.91
N TYR A 74 9.79 -3.16 6.20
CA TYR A 74 9.57 -2.17 7.26
C TYR A 74 10.44 -0.90 7.14
N PRO A 75 11.78 -0.97 6.96
CA PRO A 75 12.57 0.25 6.84
C PRO A 75 12.16 1.12 5.66
N VAL A 76 11.80 0.52 4.53
CA VAL A 76 11.37 1.25 3.33
C VAL A 76 10.04 1.96 3.59
N VAL A 77 9.07 1.27 4.17
CA VAL A 77 7.76 1.87 4.49
C VAL A 77 7.92 3.01 5.50
N LYS A 78 8.70 2.80 6.55
CA LYS A 78 8.94 3.81 7.58
C LYS A 78 9.57 5.08 7.01
N GLU A 79 10.55 4.95 6.13
CA GLU A 79 11.25 6.12 5.59
C GLU A 79 10.51 6.80 4.44
N LYS A 80 9.88 6.02 3.57
CA LYS A 80 9.27 6.54 2.34
C LYS A 80 7.82 6.93 2.50
N VAL A 81 7.05 6.17 3.28
CA VAL A 81 5.63 6.43 3.48
C VAL A 81 5.38 7.30 4.70
N PHE A 82 6.11 7.08 5.78
CA PHE A 82 5.96 7.80 7.05
C PHE A 82 7.25 8.52 7.46
N PRO A 83 7.70 9.53 6.70
CA PRO A 83 8.97 10.21 6.97
C PRO A 83 8.95 11.01 8.28
N GLU A 84 10.11 11.18 8.88
CA GLU A 84 10.26 11.85 10.18
C GLU A 84 9.86 13.33 10.17
N GLU A 85 9.87 13.96 9.01
CA GLU A 85 9.46 15.36 8.85
C GLU A 85 7.94 15.55 9.05
N LYS A 86 7.15 14.48 8.82
CA LYS A 86 5.69 14.54 8.89
C LYS A 86 5.09 13.84 10.11
N TYR A 87 5.79 12.84 10.65
CA TYR A 87 5.24 11.95 11.68
C TYR A 87 6.20 11.83 12.86
N SER A 88 5.66 11.74 14.07
CA SER A 88 6.47 11.43 15.25
C SER A 88 7.03 10.02 15.18
N GLU A 89 8.15 9.76 15.84
CA GLU A 89 8.80 8.45 15.81
C GLU A 89 7.86 7.32 16.26
N LYS A 90 7.08 7.54 17.29
CA LYS A 90 6.08 6.59 17.78
C LYS A 90 5.04 6.26 16.71
N ASN A 91 4.52 7.28 16.04
CA ASN A 91 3.52 7.11 14.99
C ASN A 91 4.08 6.42 13.75
N ARG A 92 5.32 6.74 13.35
CA ARG A 92 6.00 6.09 12.23
C ARG A 92 6.14 4.59 12.44
N ILE A 93 6.60 4.20 13.62
CA ILE A 93 6.76 2.79 13.99
C ILE A 93 5.41 2.07 13.94
N LEU A 94 4.41 2.61 14.60
CA LEU A 94 3.09 2.00 14.68
C LEU A 94 2.42 1.86 13.32
N LEU A 95 2.38 2.94 12.54
CA LEU A 95 1.77 2.95 11.21
C LEU A 95 2.48 2.00 10.24
N SER A 96 3.80 1.96 10.27
CA SER A 96 4.58 1.05 9.41
C SER A 96 4.31 -0.41 9.73
N ILE A 97 4.25 -0.77 11.00
CA ILE A 97 3.92 -2.13 11.43
C ILE A 97 2.50 -2.51 10.99
N LEU A 98 1.52 -1.63 11.21
CA LEU A 98 0.13 -1.89 10.86
C LEU A 98 -0.07 -2.06 9.34
N CYS A 99 0.64 -1.29 8.53
CA CYS A 99 0.54 -1.38 7.07
C CYS A 99 1.17 -2.64 6.50
N LEU A 100 2.18 -3.20 7.15
CA LEU A 100 2.90 -4.39 6.68
C LEU A 100 2.35 -5.70 7.22
N TYR A 101 1.43 -5.64 8.15
CA TYR A 101 0.84 -6.85 8.74
C TYR A 101 -0.16 -7.57 7.77
#